data_76ebf3ddaeb103210aca855d1bbfb0f2
#
_entry.id   76ebf3ddaeb103210aca855d1bbfb0f2
#
_cell.length_a   1.000
_cell.length_b   1.000
_cell.length_c   1.000
_cell.angle_alpha   90.00
_cell.angle_beta   90.00
_cell.angle_gamma   90.00
#
_symmetry.space_group_name_H-M   'P 1'
#
loop_
_entity.id
_entity.type
_entity.pdbx_description
1 polymer ?
#
loop_
_entity_poly.entity_id
_entity_poly.type
_entity_poly.pdbx_seq_one_letter_code
_entity_poly.pdbx_strand_id
1 'polypeptide(L)'
;MKIIDTIDSYSSFKNGILKGEKIGFIPTMGALHAGHASLIKQAQKECEYVIVSIFVNPTQFNNSKDFKNYPSDLKGDISILESLNVSLLFNPSEKVIYPNGAKIKDYNLDNIDNKLEGSLRPGHFQGVATVVDRLFDLLKPDRAYFGLKDYQQVQVIKKLASIRGDHPEIIACRIIREDTGLAMSSRNSRLNA
;
A
#
# COMPACT_ATOMS: atom_id res chain seq x y z
N MET A 1 5.57 -4.17 17.96
CA MET A 1 5.69 -3.47 16.66
C MET A 1 6.34 -2.10 16.86
N LYS A 2 7.24 -1.64 15.95
CA LYS A 2 7.70 -0.24 15.93
C LYS A 2 6.74 0.62 15.12
N ILE A 3 6.50 1.87 15.54
CA ILE A 3 5.71 2.86 14.78
C ILE A 3 6.64 4.01 14.46
N ILE A 4 6.75 4.36 13.18
CA ILE A 4 7.61 5.44 12.71
C ILE A 4 6.87 6.28 11.65
N ASP A 5 7.25 7.56 11.57
CA ASP A 5 6.67 8.55 10.68
C ASP A 5 7.71 9.33 9.86
N THR A 6 9.02 9.12 10.13
CA THR A 6 10.13 9.80 9.47
C THR A 6 11.08 8.83 8.78
N ILE A 7 11.84 9.32 7.81
CA ILE A 7 12.84 8.52 7.08
C ILE A 7 14.07 8.24 7.93
N ASP A 8 14.46 9.16 8.80
CA ASP A 8 15.60 8.95 9.71
C ASP A 8 15.32 7.82 10.69
N SER A 9 14.10 7.77 11.25
CA SER A 9 13.66 6.66 12.11
C SER A 9 13.62 5.33 11.34
N TYR A 10 13.21 5.36 10.06
CA TYR A 10 13.25 4.18 9.19
C TYR A 10 14.68 3.73 8.92
N SER A 11 15.59 4.64 8.60
CA SER A 11 16.99 4.34 8.35
C SER A 11 17.62 3.66 9.56
N SER A 12 17.33 4.16 10.76
CA SER A 12 17.79 3.55 12.02
C SER A 12 17.23 2.13 12.22
N PHE A 13 15.96 1.88 11.86
CA PHE A 13 15.39 0.54 11.88
C PHE A 13 16.08 -0.38 10.87
N LYS A 14 16.26 0.08 9.62
CA LYS A 14 16.84 -0.69 8.52
C LYS A 14 18.29 -1.11 8.79
N ASN A 15 19.06 -0.26 9.44
CA ASN A 15 20.46 -0.57 9.81
C ASN A 15 20.58 -1.75 10.80
N GLY A 16 19.50 -2.12 11.49
CA GLY A 16 19.45 -3.30 12.35
C GLY A 16 19.08 -4.60 11.63
N ILE A 17 18.75 -4.54 10.33
CA ILE A 17 18.42 -5.72 9.53
C ILE A 17 19.70 -6.36 9.01
N LEU A 18 19.85 -7.66 9.21
CA LEU A 18 21.05 -8.39 8.81
C LEU A 18 21.08 -8.61 7.28
N LYS A 19 22.28 -8.76 6.74
CA LYS A 19 22.47 -9.05 5.32
C LYS A 19 21.83 -10.40 4.96
N GLY A 20 20.91 -10.39 4.01
CA GLY A 20 20.19 -11.56 3.53
C GLY A 20 18.78 -11.72 4.10
N GLU A 21 18.43 -10.99 5.15
CA GLU A 21 17.05 -10.90 5.63
C GLU A 21 16.21 -10.03 4.71
N LYS A 22 14.99 -10.48 4.42
CA LYS A 22 14.08 -9.84 3.46
C LYS A 22 13.04 -8.97 4.14
N ILE A 23 12.72 -7.87 3.49
CA ILE A 23 11.65 -6.94 3.85
C ILE A 23 10.46 -7.17 2.95
N GLY A 24 9.33 -7.61 3.53
CA GLY A 24 8.01 -7.62 2.88
C GLY A 24 7.25 -6.34 3.19
N PHE A 25 6.66 -5.73 2.19
CA PHE A 25 5.96 -4.46 2.31
C PHE A 25 4.50 -4.56 1.88
N ILE A 26 3.60 -4.01 2.68
CA ILE A 26 2.16 -3.91 2.39
C ILE A 26 1.75 -2.45 2.44
N PRO A 27 1.60 -1.75 1.28
CA PRO A 27 1.05 -0.41 1.25
C PRO A 27 -0.45 -0.42 1.50
N THR A 28 -0.92 0.41 2.44
CA THR A 28 -2.34 0.57 2.75
C THR A 28 -2.71 2.04 2.97
N MET A 29 -4.00 2.30 2.95
CA MET A 29 -4.56 3.61 3.35
C MET A 29 -5.22 3.56 4.74
N GLY A 30 -5.02 2.49 5.52
CA GLY A 30 -5.69 2.26 6.80
C GLY A 30 -7.09 1.66 6.67
N ALA A 31 -7.86 1.70 7.77
CA ALA A 31 -9.12 0.98 7.94
C ALA A 31 -8.95 -0.52 7.59
N LEU A 32 -8.02 -1.15 8.30
CA LEU A 32 -7.56 -2.51 8.02
C LEU A 32 -8.67 -3.54 8.29
N HIS A 33 -8.67 -4.61 7.53
CA HIS A 33 -9.62 -5.71 7.61
C HIS A 33 -8.93 -7.05 7.30
N ALA A 34 -9.66 -8.16 7.38
CA ALA A 34 -9.11 -9.50 7.18
C ALA A 34 -8.41 -9.68 5.80
N GLY A 35 -8.82 -8.94 4.78
CA GLY A 35 -8.11 -8.88 3.49
C GLY A 35 -6.67 -8.38 3.65
N HIS A 36 -6.46 -7.29 4.39
CA HIS A 36 -5.10 -6.79 4.68
C HIS A 36 -4.32 -7.76 5.57
N ALA A 37 -4.98 -8.34 6.58
CA ALA A 37 -4.37 -9.36 7.45
C ALA A 37 -3.87 -10.57 6.64
N SER A 38 -4.54 -10.96 5.56
CA SER A 38 -4.10 -12.05 4.69
C SER A 38 -2.80 -11.72 3.94
N LEU A 39 -2.62 -10.46 3.50
CA LEU A 39 -1.37 -10.00 2.87
C LEU A 39 -0.21 -10.04 3.86
N ILE A 40 -0.45 -9.58 5.09
CA ILE A 40 0.55 -9.58 6.17
C ILE A 40 0.98 -11.03 6.47
N LYS A 41 0.03 -11.95 6.65
CA LYS A 41 0.33 -13.37 6.90
C LYS A 41 1.08 -14.03 5.74
N GLN A 42 0.81 -13.62 4.50
CA GLN A 42 1.58 -14.11 3.34
C GLN A 42 3.01 -13.56 3.36
N ALA A 43 3.18 -12.28 3.64
CA ALA A 43 4.50 -11.65 3.74
C ALA A 43 5.36 -12.30 4.85
N GLN A 44 4.76 -12.61 6.01
CA GLN A 44 5.44 -13.27 7.14
C GLN A 44 5.94 -14.68 6.85
N LYS A 45 5.40 -15.36 5.84
CA LYS A 45 5.90 -16.67 5.39
C LYS A 45 7.16 -16.58 4.52
N GLU A 46 7.41 -15.41 3.95
CA GLU A 46 8.37 -15.21 2.87
C GLU A 46 9.45 -14.17 3.21
N CYS A 47 9.25 -13.41 4.29
CA CYS A 47 10.13 -12.32 4.70
C CYS A 47 10.28 -12.29 6.21
N GLU A 48 11.49 -11.99 6.69
CA GLU A 48 11.82 -11.87 8.11
C GLU A 48 11.21 -10.61 8.74
N TYR A 49 11.15 -9.53 7.97
CA TYR A 49 10.55 -8.26 8.40
C TYR A 49 9.34 -7.91 7.55
N VAL A 50 8.25 -7.60 8.22
CA VAL A 50 7.03 -7.12 7.55
C VAL A 50 6.78 -5.67 7.93
N ILE A 51 6.69 -4.82 6.91
CA ILE A 51 6.40 -3.39 7.03
C ILE A 51 5.01 -3.13 6.43
N VAL A 52 4.16 -2.47 7.19
CA VAL A 52 2.88 -1.97 6.68
C VAL A 52 2.93 -0.44 6.68
N SER A 53 2.52 0.19 5.58
CA SER A 53 2.29 1.63 5.61
C SER A 53 0.80 1.96 5.75
N ILE A 54 0.49 3.04 6.47
CA ILE A 54 -0.83 3.66 6.48
C ILE A 54 -0.66 5.10 6.01
N PHE A 55 -1.10 5.38 4.78
CA PHE A 55 -1.04 6.71 4.19
C PHE A 55 -2.19 6.92 3.21
N VAL A 56 -3.11 7.84 3.53
CA VAL A 56 -4.19 8.23 2.62
C VAL A 56 -3.63 9.18 1.58
N ASN A 57 -3.38 8.67 0.38
CA ASN A 57 -2.70 9.41 -0.68
C ASN A 57 -3.64 10.37 -1.42
N PRO A 58 -3.43 11.68 -1.36
CA PRO A 58 -4.33 12.65 -2.01
C PRO A 58 -4.32 12.54 -3.54
N THR A 59 -3.19 12.14 -4.15
CA THR A 59 -3.02 12.17 -5.61
C THR A 59 -3.85 11.13 -6.38
N GLN A 60 -4.39 10.12 -5.69
CA GLN A 60 -5.20 9.07 -6.32
C GLN A 60 -6.72 9.29 -6.20
N PHE A 61 -7.15 10.40 -5.59
CA PHE A 61 -8.57 10.71 -5.43
C PHE A 61 -9.04 11.73 -6.47
N ASN A 62 -10.00 11.32 -7.31
CA ASN A 62 -10.67 12.23 -8.25
C ASN A 62 -11.73 13.08 -7.58
N ASN A 63 -12.20 12.69 -6.38
CA ASN A 63 -13.26 13.34 -5.64
C ASN A 63 -12.77 13.74 -4.24
N SER A 64 -12.77 15.04 -3.97
CA SER A 64 -12.37 15.60 -2.67
C SER A 64 -13.25 15.14 -1.51
N LYS A 65 -14.54 14.83 -1.76
CA LYS A 65 -15.43 14.27 -0.72
C LYS A 65 -15.04 12.84 -0.37
N ASP A 66 -14.64 12.00 -1.36
CA ASP A 66 -14.18 10.63 -1.08
C ASP A 66 -12.87 10.65 -0.30
N PHE A 67 -11.95 11.56 -0.63
CA PHE A 67 -10.72 11.76 0.12
C PHE A 67 -10.98 12.15 1.60
N LYS A 68 -11.80 13.18 1.81
CA LYS A 68 -12.14 13.68 3.16
C LYS A 68 -12.88 12.65 4.02
N ASN A 69 -13.70 11.83 3.39
CA ASN A 69 -14.51 10.81 4.06
C ASN A 69 -13.88 9.41 4.00
N TYR A 70 -12.62 9.28 3.59
CA TYR A 70 -11.99 7.96 3.57
C TYR A 70 -11.96 7.39 5.00
N PRO A 71 -12.37 6.12 5.22
CA PRO A 71 -12.39 5.54 6.55
C PRO A 71 -11.01 5.59 7.21
N SER A 72 -10.95 6.04 8.46
CA SER A 72 -9.71 6.13 9.21
C SER A 72 -9.97 5.73 10.66
N ASP A 73 -9.27 4.71 11.12
CA ASP A 73 -9.25 4.25 12.51
C ASP A 73 -7.83 3.78 12.86
N LEU A 74 -6.94 4.75 13.05
CA LEU A 74 -5.52 4.44 13.32
C LEU A 74 -5.34 3.60 14.60
N LYS A 75 -6.18 3.79 15.62
CA LYS A 75 -6.08 3.00 16.86
C LYS A 75 -6.47 1.55 16.64
N GLY A 76 -7.57 1.30 15.93
CA GLY A 76 -7.99 -0.04 15.53
C GLY A 76 -6.94 -0.70 14.61
N ASP A 77 -6.42 0.04 13.65
CA ASP A 77 -5.36 -0.43 12.75
C ASP A 77 -4.10 -0.86 13.51
N ILE A 78 -3.63 -0.05 14.46
CA ILE A 78 -2.49 -0.39 15.32
C ILE A 78 -2.75 -1.69 16.08
N SER A 79 -3.92 -1.84 16.70
CA SER A 79 -4.29 -3.06 17.44
C SER A 79 -4.27 -4.31 16.54
N ILE A 80 -4.77 -4.19 15.31
CA ILE A 80 -4.73 -5.28 14.31
C ILE A 80 -3.27 -5.63 13.96
N LEU A 81 -2.43 -4.62 13.67
CA LEU A 81 -1.05 -4.83 13.29
C LEU A 81 -0.21 -5.44 14.42
N GLU A 82 -0.47 -5.05 15.68
CA GLU A 82 0.19 -5.63 16.86
C GLU A 82 -0.22 -7.08 17.06
N SER A 83 -1.52 -7.40 16.94
CA SER A 83 -2.02 -8.77 17.03
C SER A 83 -1.42 -9.70 15.96
N LEU A 84 -1.05 -9.14 14.82
CA LEU A 84 -0.40 -9.85 13.72
C LEU A 84 1.14 -9.85 13.83
N ASN A 85 1.73 -9.31 14.90
CA ASN A 85 3.18 -9.22 15.08
C ASN A 85 3.92 -8.56 13.90
N VAL A 86 3.34 -7.51 13.30
CA VAL A 86 4.01 -6.73 12.26
C VAL A 86 5.28 -6.10 12.82
N SER A 87 6.37 -6.13 12.06
CA SER A 87 7.67 -5.61 12.52
C SER A 87 7.65 -4.09 12.66
N LEU A 88 7.01 -3.41 11.67
CA LEU A 88 7.00 -1.95 11.62
C LEU A 88 5.74 -1.41 10.93
N LEU A 89 5.13 -0.40 11.55
CA LEU A 89 4.15 0.49 10.92
C LEU A 89 4.87 1.78 10.48
N PHE A 90 4.82 2.08 9.18
CA PHE A 90 5.20 3.36 8.62
C PHE A 90 3.96 4.22 8.41
N ASN A 91 3.80 5.27 9.22
CA ASN A 91 2.66 6.18 9.16
C ASN A 91 3.13 7.62 8.89
N PRO A 92 3.60 7.89 7.66
CA PRO A 92 4.20 9.17 7.30
C PRO A 92 3.14 10.27 7.10
N SER A 93 3.54 11.53 7.34
CA SER A 93 2.79 12.68 6.87
C SER A 93 2.92 12.86 5.35
N GLU A 94 2.02 13.64 4.76
CA GLU A 94 2.12 14.03 3.33
C GLU A 94 3.47 14.71 3.02
N LYS A 95 3.98 15.53 3.93
CA LYS A 95 5.28 16.23 3.76
C LYS A 95 6.46 15.25 3.69
N VAL A 96 6.40 14.11 4.36
CA VAL A 96 7.43 13.07 4.29
C VAL A 96 7.40 12.35 2.93
N ILE A 97 6.19 12.03 2.43
CA ILE A 97 6.03 11.40 1.12
C ILE A 97 6.33 12.41 0.00
N TYR A 98 5.81 13.62 0.09
CA TYR A 98 5.89 14.66 -0.95
C TYR A 98 6.52 15.94 -0.40
N PRO A 99 7.84 15.98 -0.16
CA PRO A 99 8.51 17.16 0.45
C PRO A 99 8.41 18.43 -0.42
N ASN A 100 8.21 18.26 -1.74
CA ASN A 100 8.07 19.33 -2.72
C ASN A 100 6.63 19.51 -3.22
N GLY A 101 5.65 19.04 -2.44
CA GLY A 101 4.22 18.99 -2.81
C GLY A 101 3.84 17.74 -3.60
N ALA A 102 2.57 17.38 -3.49
CA ALA A 102 2.00 16.17 -4.09
C ALA A 102 1.79 16.35 -5.61
N LYS A 103 2.83 16.07 -6.39
CA LYS A 103 2.79 16.11 -7.86
C LYS A 103 2.74 14.69 -8.40
N ILE A 104 1.75 14.43 -9.28
CA ILE A 104 1.65 13.17 -10.00
C ILE A 104 2.78 13.12 -11.04
N LYS A 105 3.53 12.01 -11.05
CA LYS A 105 4.48 11.69 -12.12
C LYS A 105 3.74 11.00 -13.26
N ASP A 106 4.23 11.15 -14.47
CA ASP A 106 3.72 10.45 -15.64
C ASP A 106 4.59 9.22 -15.95
N TYR A 107 3.95 8.05 -15.96
CA TYR A 107 4.58 6.76 -16.25
C TYR A 107 3.99 6.18 -17.52
N ASN A 108 4.82 5.61 -18.38
CA ASN A 108 4.34 4.80 -19.51
C ASN A 108 3.80 3.46 -18.99
N LEU A 109 2.50 3.44 -18.67
CA LEU A 109 1.79 2.26 -18.15
C LEU A 109 1.15 1.41 -19.26
N ASP A 110 1.56 1.53 -20.53
CA ASP A 110 1.04 0.80 -21.69
C ASP A 110 -0.49 0.89 -21.81
N ASN A 111 -1.05 2.05 -21.52
CA ASN A 111 -2.49 2.32 -21.48
C ASN A 111 -3.31 1.45 -20.50
N ILE A 112 -2.67 0.76 -19.56
CA ILE A 112 -3.39 0.02 -18.52
C ILE A 112 -4.23 0.97 -17.69
N ASP A 113 -3.72 2.16 -17.40
CA ASP A 113 -4.33 3.21 -16.59
C ASP A 113 -5.54 3.91 -17.24
N ASN A 114 -5.78 3.70 -18.55
CA ASN A 114 -6.87 4.30 -19.31
C ASN A 114 -8.00 3.32 -19.67
N LYS A 115 -7.96 2.09 -19.15
CA LYS A 115 -8.96 1.04 -19.39
C LYS A 115 -9.77 0.76 -18.13
N LEU A 116 -10.89 0.05 -18.24
CA LEU A 116 -11.71 -0.42 -17.11
C LEU A 116 -11.95 0.71 -16.07
N GLU A 117 -11.56 0.50 -14.81
CA GLU A 117 -11.67 1.50 -13.74
C GLU A 117 -10.92 2.81 -14.09
N GLY A 118 -9.78 2.70 -14.77
CA GLY A 118 -8.98 3.86 -15.17
C GLY A 118 -9.71 4.79 -16.14
N SER A 119 -10.54 4.26 -17.04
CA SER A 119 -11.36 5.08 -17.93
C SER A 119 -12.43 5.90 -17.20
N LEU A 120 -12.88 5.43 -16.04
CA LEU A 120 -13.86 6.10 -15.17
C LEU A 120 -13.20 7.02 -14.13
N ARG A 121 -11.89 6.88 -13.92
CA ARG A 121 -11.10 7.61 -12.92
C ARG A 121 -9.82 8.17 -13.53
N PRO A 122 -9.90 9.17 -14.44
CA PRO A 122 -8.74 9.74 -15.11
C PRO A 122 -7.64 10.17 -14.11
N GLY A 123 -6.39 9.74 -14.33
CA GLY A 123 -5.23 10.07 -13.49
C GLY A 123 -5.12 9.25 -12.19
N HIS A 124 -6.13 8.47 -11.81
CA HIS A 124 -6.10 7.65 -10.59
C HIS A 124 -4.89 6.74 -10.52
N PHE A 125 -4.64 5.94 -11.55
CA PHE A 125 -3.55 4.98 -11.55
C PHE A 125 -2.17 5.62 -11.68
N GLN A 126 -2.06 6.79 -12.30
CA GLN A 126 -0.84 7.60 -12.26
C GLN A 126 -0.56 8.09 -10.82
N GLY A 127 -1.60 8.50 -10.09
CA GLY A 127 -1.50 8.85 -8.66
C GLY A 127 -1.09 7.64 -7.80
N VAL A 128 -1.66 6.46 -8.05
CA VAL A 128 -1.27 5.21 -7.37
C VAL A 128 0.18 4.84 -7.68
N ALA A 129 0.59 4.88 -8.95
CA ALA A 129 1.97 4.61 -9.34
C ALA A 129 2.93 5.58 -8.66
N THR A 130 2.58 6.87 -8.60
CA THR A 130 3.41 7.91 -7.96
C THR A 130 3.66 7.64 -6.49
N VAL A 131 2.64 7.33 -5.69
CA VAL A 131 2.82 7.06 -4.26
C VAL A 131 3.57 5.77 -4.01
N VAL A 132 3.28 4.72 -4.78
CA VAL A 132 3.95 3.42 -4.62
C VAL A 132 5.42 3.51 -5.02
N ASP A 133 5.74 4.19 -6.12
CA ASP A 133 7.12 4.48 -6.53
C ASP A 133 7.88 5.20 -5.40
N ARG A 134 7.26 6.23 -4.83
CA ARG A 134 7.85 6.97 -3.72
C ARG A 134 8.07 6.11 -2.47
N LEU A 135 7.11 5.25 -2.12
CA LEU A 135 7.24 4.32 -0.99
C LEU A 135 8.36 3.29 -1.24
N PHE A 136 8.51 2.81 -2.47
CA PHE A 136 9.61 1.91 -2.84
C PHE A 136 10.97 2.61 -2.73
N ASP A 137 11.09 3.86 -3.15
CA ASP A 137 12.31 4.66 -2.98
C ASP A 137 12.70 4.82 -1.50
N LEU A 138 11.70 5.09 -0.65
CA LEU A 138 11.92 5.34 0.76
C LEU A 138 12.25 4.07 1.54
N LEU A 139 11.48 3.00 1.31
CA LEU A 139 11.56 1.78 2.12
C LEU A 139 12.45 0.70 1.52
N LYS A 140 12.65 0.72 0.20
CA LYS A 140 13.47 -0.26 -0.55
C LYS A 140 13.18 -1.70 -0.09
N PRO A 141 11.92 -2.17 -0.19
CA PRO A 141 11.56 -3.53 0.20
C PRO A 141 12.07 -4.54 -0.84
N ASP A 142 12.23 -5.81 -0.43
CA ASP A 142 12.54 -6.91 -1.34
C ASP A 142 11.28 -7.40 -2.06
N ARG A 143 10.15 -7.44 -1.35
CA ARG A 143 8.84 -7.85 -1.85
C ARG A 143 7.74 -6.88 -1.46
N ALA A 144 6.76 -6.69 -2.34
CA ALA A 144 5.58 -5.89 -2.05
C ALA A 144 4.30 -6.66 -2.40
N TYR A 145 3.34 -6.68 -1.47
CA TYR A 145 2.15 -7.52 -1.49
C TYR A 145 0.91 -6.71 -1.79
N PHE A 146 0.16 -7.12 -2.83
CA PHE A 146 -1.06 -6.46 -3.28
C PHE A 146 -2.19 -7.46 -3.47
N GLY A 147 -3.42 -7.07 -3.11
CA GLY A 147 -4.60 -7.91 -3.25
C GLY A 147 -5.16 -7.92 -4.68
N LEU A 148 -5.46 -9.10 -5.21
CA LEU A 148 -6.10 -9.26 -6.54
C LEU A 148 -7.53 -8.70 -6.61
N LYS A 149 -8.11 -8.26 -5.49
CA LYS A 149 -9.36 -7.49 -5.49
C LYS A 149 -9.23 -6.27 -6.40
N ASP A 150 -8.14 -5.55 -6.30
CA ASP A 150 -7.84 -4.38 -7.11
C ASP A 150 -6.92 -4.79 -8.28
N TYR A 151 -7.44 -5.71 -9.15
CA TYR A 151 -6.67 -6.38 -10.20
C TYR A 151 -5.92 -5.40 -11.10
N GLN A 152 -6.59 -4.36 -11.56
CA GLN A 152 -5.98 -3.35 -12.44
C GLN A 152 -4.84 -2.61 -11.73
N GLN A 153 -4.99 -2.28 -10.45
CA GLN A 153 -3.91 -1.73 -9.64
C GLN A 153 -2.71 -2.68 -9.60
N VAL A 154 -2.92 -3.98 -9.42
CA VAL A 154 -1.82 -4.97 -9.44
C VAL A 154 -1.08 -4.94 -10.78
N GLN A 155 -1.78 -4.83 -11.92
CA GLN A 155 -1.14 -4.74 -13.24
C GLN A 155 -0.34 -3.43 -13.38
N VAL A 156 -0.89 -2.31 -12.93
CA VAL A 156 -0.19 -1.02 -12.91
C VAL A 156 1.11 -1.10 -12.09
N ILE A 157 1.05 -1.69 -10.90
CA ILE A 157 2.22 -1.80 -10.03
C ILE A 157 3.26 -2.77 -10.59
N LYS A 158 2.85 -3.88 -11.23
CA LYS A 158 3.78 -4.77 -11.96
C LYS A 158 4.47 -4.03 -13.10
N LYS A 159 3.73 -3.21 -13.85
CA LYS A 159 4.32 -2.39 -14.92
C LYS A 159 5.28 -1.35 -14.34
N LEU A 160 4.92 -0.68 -13.24
CA LEU A 160 5.80 0.24 -12.54
C LEU A 160 7.11 -0.44 -12.12
N ALA A 161 7.04 -1.62 -11.48
CA ALA A 161 8.22 -2.38 -11.08
C ALA A 161 9.11 -2.75 -12.29
N SER A 162 8.51 -3.11 -13.43
CA SER A 162 9.24 -3.36 -14.69
C SER A 162 9.93 -2.11 -15.21
N ILE A 163 9.32 -0.93 -15.13
CA ILE A 163 9.92 0.36 -15.55
C ILE A 163 11.10 0.70 -14.63
N ARG A 164 10.96 0.45 -13.33
CA ARG A 164 12.05 0.71 -12.38
C ARG A 164 13.27 -0.17 -12.63
N GLY A 165 13.05 -1.42 -13.02
CA GLY A 165 14.13 -2.40 -13.27
C GLY A 165 14.86 -2.86 -11.99
N ASP A 166 14.48 -2.33 -10.82
CA ASP A 166 14.98 -2.69 -9.51
C ASP A 166 13.86 -3.37 -8.66
N HIS A 167 14.16 -3.70 -7.44
CA HIS A 167 13.16 -4.21 -6.48
C HIS A 167 12.03 -3.21 -6.23
N PRO A 168 10.87 -3.68 -5.73
CA PRO A 168 10.58 -5.02 -5.19
C PRO A 168 9.98 -6.02 -6.19
N GLU A 169 10.06 -7.30 -5.85
CA GLU A 169 9.21 -8.33 -6.45
C GLU A 169 7.74 -8.09 -6.06
N ILE A 170 6.84 -8.05 -7.03
CA ILE A 170 5.41 -7.79 -6.78
C ILE A 170 4.64 -9.10 -6.62
N ILE A 171 4.13 -9.33 -5.41
CA ILE A 171 3.36 -10.51 -5.04
C ILE A 171 1.86 -10.21 -5.08
N ALA A 172 1.14 -10.86 -5.99
CA ALA A 172 -0.31 -10.77 -6.09
C ALA A 172 -0.98 -11.81 -5.18
N CYS A 173 -1.77 -11.37 -4.21
CA CYS A 173 -2.41 -12.23 -3.22
C CYS A 173 -3.90 -12.43 -3.52
N ARG A 174 -4.44 -13.59 -3.11
CA ARG A 174 -5.84 -13.97 -3.33
C ARG A 174 -6.82 -13.00 -2.67
N ILE A 175 -8.00 -12.88 -3.26
CA ILE A 175 -9.12 -12.11 -2.71
C ILE A 175 -9.66 -12.82 -1.48
N ILE A 176 -9.83 -12.08 -0.39
CA ILE A 176 -10.58 -12.52 0.79
C ILE A 176 -11.99 -11.95 0.69
N ARG A 177 -12.98 -12.76 1.01
CA ARG A 177 -14.40 -12.41 0.89
C ARG A 177 -15.10 -12.52 2.25
N GLU A 178 -16.15 -11.73 2.40
CA GLU A 178 -17.15 -11.89 3.45
C GLU A 178 -17.92 -13.23 3.24
N ASP A 179 -18.63 -13.69 4.26
CA ASP A 179 -19.47 -14.90 4.17
C ASP A 179 -20.55 -14.81 3.08
N THR A 180 -20.97 -13.61 2.74
CA THR A 180 -21.88 -13.29 1.63
C THR A 180 -21.26 -13.45 0.24
N GLY A 181 -19.94 -13.67 0.14
CA GLY A 181 -19.19 -13.71 -1.11
C GLY A 181 -18.69 -12.34 -1.58
N LEU A 182 -19.09 -11.23 -0.93
CA LEU A 182 -18.59 -9.90 -1.24
C LEU A 182 -17.09 -9.80 -0.94
N ALA A 183 -16.29 -9.23 -1.85
CA ALA A 183 -14.88 -8.98 -1.59
C ALA A 183 -14.70 -7.98 -0.43
N MET A 184 -13.82 -8.30 0.52
CA MET A 184 -13.54 -7.41 1.64
C MET A 184 -12.95 -6.08 1.19
N SER A 185 -13.47 -4.99 1.74
CA SER A 185 -13.05 -3.62 1.44
C SER A 185 -13.29 -2.70 2.64
N SER A 186 -12.39 -1.75 2.87
CA SER A 186 -12.60 -0.69 3.87
C SER A 186 -13.88 0.12 3.62
N ARG A 187 -14.38 0.15 2.37
CA ARG A 187 -15.63 0.82 2.02
C ARG A 187 -16.89 -0.02 2.32
N ASN A 188 -16.77 -1.31 2.65
CA ASN A 188 -17.93 -2.14 2.98
C ASN A 188 -18.68 -1.62 4.21
N SER A 189 -17.99 -0.97 5.16
CA SER A 189 -18.63 -0.32 6.30
C SER A 189 -19.62 0.80 5.96
N ARG A 190 -19.64 1.26 4.69
CA ARG A 190 -20.58 2.26 4.17
C ARG A 190 -21.80 1.66 3.48
N LEU A 191 -21.83 0.35 3.30
CA LEU A 191 -22.98 -0.33 2.72
C LEU A 191 -24.06 -0.46 3.79
N ASN A 192 -25.29 -0.11 3.44
CA ASN A 192 -26.45 -0.40 4.27
C ASN A 192 -26.72 -1.91 4.21
N ALA A 193 -27.13 -2.48 5.35
CA ALA A 193 -27.55 -3.86 5.45
C ALA A 193 -28.85 -4.10 4.68
#